data_f1ef94746a02af9a0fde9a1ca931654f
#
_entry.id   f1ef94746a02af9a0fde9a1ca931654f
#
_cell.length_a   1.000
_cell.length_b   1.000
_cell.length_c   1.000
_cell.angle_alpha   90.00
_cell.angle_beta   90.00
_cell.angle_gamma   90.00
#
_symmetry.space_group_name_H-M   'P 1'
#
loop_
_entity.id
_entity.type
_entity.pdbx_description
1 polymer ?
#
loop_
_entity_poly.entity_id
_entity_poly.type
_entity_poly.pdbx_seq_one_letter_code
_entity_poly.pdbx_strand_id
1 'polypeptide(L)'
;TASLVSHKWTSLPASSFVDAGQGFLVSTPEFCFLQMAREMTVAQLVQFGLELCGTYALAENGPAISREAPLTTAAKLRAFVEAAAGAPGRATALRATRYLLDGSASAMETLLALLLYLPNNLGGYGLKKPKLNYRVDVPASLRELADRSYCLCDLCWPEANLAVEYDSRLHHSEPGRQSSDAR
;
A
#
# COMPACT_ATOMS: atom_id res chain seq x y z
N THR A 1 -14.51 -27.38 7.34
CA THR A 1 -15.76 -26.88 6.71
C THR A 1 -15.70 -25.35 6.72
N ALA A 2 -15.56 -24.72 5.55
CA ALA A 2 -15.62 -23.26 5.46
C ALA A 2 -17.05 -22.83 5.86
N SER A 3 -17.15 -21.96 6.87
CA SER A 3 -18.44 -21.39 7.27
C SER A 3 -18.75 -20.19 6.37
N LEU A 4 -19.93 -20.16 5.75
CA LEU A 4 -20.42 -19.00 5.02
C LEU A 4 -20.81 -17.92 6.02
N VAL A 5 -20.18 -16.74 5.93
CA VAL A 5 -20.56 -15.55 6.71
C VAL A 5 -21.30 -14.58 5.81
N SER A 6 -22.54 -14.23 6.19
CA SER A 6 -23.39 -13.32 5.42
C SER A 6 -23.41 -11.94 6.06
N HIS A 7 -23.17 -10.90 5.26
CA HIS A 7 -23.27 -9.50 5.68
C HIS A 7 -24.38 -8.79 4.92
N LYS A 8 -25.30 -8.14 5.66
CA LYS A 8 -26.41 -7.37 5.07
C LYS A 8 -26.03 -5.88 5.02
N TRP A 9 -26.21 -5.29 3.84
CA TRP A 9 -26.10 -3.85 3.62
C TRP A 9 -27.47 -3.29 3.24
N THR A 10 -27.88 -2.20 3.86
CA THR A 10 -29.18 -1.54 3.59
C THR A 10 -29.10 -0.58 2.43
N SER A 11 -27.90 -0.05 2.14
CA SER A 11 -27.62 0.81 1.02
C SER A 11 -26.20 0.53 0.53
N LEU A 12 -26.06 0.26 -0.77
CA LEU A 12 -24.76 0.00 -1.39
C LEU A 12 -24.31 1.28 -2.11
N PRO A 13 -23.07 1.73 -1.91
CA PRO A 13 -22.49 2.77 -2.74
C PRO A 13 -22.47 2.36 -4.21
N ALA A 14 -22.54 3.32 -5.12
CA ALA A 14 -22.35 3.03 -6.54
C ALA A 14 -20.99 2.35 -6.78
N SER A 15 -20.92 1.48 -7.78
CA SER A 15 -19.69 0.75 -8.15
C SER A 15 -19.10 -0.11 -7.03
N SER A 16 -19.95 -0.68 -6.17
CA SER A 16 -19.52 -1.60 -5.10
C SER A 16 -19.06 -2.96 -5.62
N PHE A 17 -19.54 -3.39 -6.77
CA PHE A 17 -19.27 -4.71 -7.33
C PHE A 17 -18.83 -4.63 -8.80
N VAL A 18 -18.04 -5.62 -9.19
CA VAL A 18 -17.70 -5.91 -10.59
C VAL A 18 -18.09 -7.35 -10.93
N ASP A 19 -18.45 -7.58 -12.20
CA ASP A 19 -18.71 -8.92 -12.70
C ASP A 19 -17.37 -9.67 -12.85
N ALA A 20 -17.22 -10.77 -12.12
CA ALA A 20 -16.07 -11.67 -12.20
C ALA A 20 -16.25 -12.77 -13.24
N GLY A 21 -17.34 -12.77 -13.99
CA GLY A 21 -17.73 -13.83 -14.92
C GLY A 21 -18.49 -14.97 -14.24
N GLN A 22 -19.07 -15.86 -15.05
CA GLN A 22 -19.81 -17.03 -14.60
C GLN A 22 -20.96 -16.74 -13.60
N GLY A 23 -21.51 -15.52 -13.64
CA GLY A 23 -22.61 -15.10 -12.77
C GLY A 23 -22.18 -14.67 -11.37
N PHE A 24 -20.90 -14.48 -11.10
CA PHE A 24 -20.39 -13.99 -9.84
C PHE A 24 -20.10 -12.50 -9.86
N LEU A 25 -20.58 -11.80 -8.84
CA LEU A 25 -20.20 -10.43 -8.53
C LEU A 25 -19.20 -10.43 -7.37
N VAL A 26 -18.09 -9.72 -7.54
CA VAL A 26 -17.09 -9.54 -6.48
C VAL A 26 -17.03 -8.09 -6.04
N SER A 27 -16.74 -7.86 -4.79
CA SER A 27 -16.54 -6.51 -4.25
C SER A 27 -15.35 -5.83 -4.94
N THR A 28 -15.52 -4.56 -5.34
CA THR A 28 -14.40 -3.75 -5.79
C THR A 28 -13.38 -3.55 -4.66
N PRO A 29 -12.11 -3.25 -4.96
CA PRO A 29 -11.11 -2.94 -3.93
C PRO A 29 -11.57 -1.82 -2.98
N GLU A 30 -12.24 -0.80 -3.52
CA GLU A 30 -12.79 0.32 -2.75
C GLU A 30 -13.90 -0.12 -1.81
N PHE A 31 -14.77 -1.01 -2.26
CA PHE A 31 -15.83 -1.53 -1.41
C PHE A 31 -15.28 -2.51 -0.36
N CYS A 32 -14.31 -3.36 -0.71
CA CYS A 32 -13.59 -4.19 0.27
C CYS A 32 -12.96 -3.34 1.38
N PHE A 33 -12.30 -2.25 1.02
CA PHE A 33 -11.71 -1.31 1.99
C PHE A 33 -12.76 -0.75 2.95
N LEU A 34 -13.93 -0.34 2.44
CA LEU A 34 -15.01 0.17 3.26
C LEU A 34 -15.62 -0.92 4.16
N GLN A 35 -15.78 -2.16 3.65
CA GLN A 35 -16.28 -3.30 4.44
C GLN A 35 -15.35 -3.61 5.61
N MET A 36 -14.02 -3.68 5.35
CA MET A 36 -13.01 -3.97 6.37
C MET A 36 -12.90 -2.86 7.43
N ALA A 37 -13.35 -1.66 7.15
CA ALA A 37 -13.36 -0.55 8.11
C ALA A 37 -14.29 -0.77 9.34
N ARG A 38 -15.14 -1.81 9.31
CA ARG A 38 -15.97 -2.22 10.46
C ARG A 38 -15.22 -3.09 11.45
N GLU A 39 -14.24 -3.84 10.95
CA GLU A 39 -13.54 -4.89 11.72
C GLU A 39 -12.11 -4.47 12.10
N MET A 40 -11.52 -3.56 11.31
CA MET A 40 -10.13 -3.14 11.47
C MET A 40 -10.00 -1.84 12.25
N THR A 41 -8.93 -1.72 13.02
CA THR A 41 -8.45 -0.42 13.53
C THR A 41 -7.99 0.48 12.38
N VAL A 42 -7.86 1.79 12.63
CA VAL A 42 -7.38 2.73 11.60
C VAL A 42 -6.00 2.33 11.06
N ALA A 43 -5.07 1.93 11.93
CA ALA A 43 -3.72 1.51 11.50
C ALA A 43 -3.74 0.27 10.60
N GLN A 44 -4.51 -0.77 10.99
CA GLN A 44 -4.70 -1.97 10.17
C GLN A 44 -5.36 -1.65 8.83
N LEU A 45 -6.36 -0.77 8.83
CA LEU A 45 -7.04 -0.37 7.61
C LEU A 45 -6.11 0.44 6.68
N VAL A 46 -5.21 1.26 7.24
CA VAL A 46 -4.18 1.94 6.44
C VAL A 46 -3.23 0.91 5.83
N GLN A 47 -2.75 -0.07 6.60
CA GLN A 47 -1.91 -1.16 6.08
C GLN A 47 -2.58 -1.89 4.92
N PHE A 48 -3.83 -2.30 5.09
CA PHE A 48 -4.64 -2.94 4.05
C PHE A 48 -4.80 -2.04 2.82
N GLY A 49 -5.05 -0.74 3.03
CA GLY A 49 -5.17 0.24 1.94
C GLY A 49 -3.86 0.41 1.15
N LEU A 50 -2.69 0.40 1.82
CA LEU A 50 -1.40 0.45 1.14
C LEU A 50 -1.14 -0.83 0.31
N GLU A 51 -1.58 -2.00 0.79
CA GLU A 51 -1.53 -3.24 0.01
C GLU A 51 -2.40 -3.16 -1.25
N LEU A 52 -3.62 -2.63 -1.14
CA LEU A 52 -4.50 -2.44 -2.30
C LEU A 52 -3.91 -1.45 -3.32
N CYS A 53 -3.23 -0.40 -2.85
CA CYS A 53 -2.56 0.63 -3.64
C CYS A 53 -1.12 0.27 -4.04
N GLY A 54 -0.63 -0.89 -3.62
CA GLY A 54 0.72 -1.40 -3.88
C GLY A 54 0.76 -2.48 -4.94
N THR A 55 1.96 -2.93 -5.28
CA THR A 55 2.22 -3.98 -6.27
C THR A 55 2.54 -5.33 -5.64
N TYR A 56 2.06 -5.58 -4.43
CA TYR A 56 2.19 -6.86 -3.74
C TYR A 56 0.84 -7.30 -3.14
N ALA A 57 0.75 -8.58 -2.79
CA ALA A 57 -0.34 -9.13 -2.00
C ALA A 57 0.20 -10.09 -0.94
N LEU A 58 -0.39 -10.08 0.24
CA LEU A 58 -0.10 -11.07 1.26
C LEU A 58 -0.83 -12.38 0.92
N ALA A 59 -0.09 -13.49 0.90
CA ALA A 59 -0.70 -14.81 0.78
C ALA A 59 -1.09 -15.32 2.18
N GLU A 60 -2.22 -16.04 2.27
CA GLU A 60 -2.68 -16.61 3.54
C GLU A 60 -1.66 -17.59 4.15
N ASN A 61 -1.00 -18.39 3.29
CA ASN A 61 -0.01 -19.39 3.70
C ASN A 61 1.15 -19.39 2.69
N GLY A 62 2.02 -18.38 2.74
CA GLY A 62 3.15 -18.33 1.82
C GLY A 62 3.83 -16.97 1.75
N PRO A 63 4.85 -16.83 0.89
CA PRO A 63 5.49 -15.56 0.65
C PRO A 63 4.51 -14.56 0.01
N ALA A 64 4.80 -13.26 0.16
CA ALA A 64 4.06 -12.24 -0.55
C ALA A 64 4.16 -12.44 -2.07
N ILE A 65 3.06 -12.14 -2.78
CA ILE A 65 2.94 -12.26 -4.24
C ILE A 65 3.15 -10.88 -4.84
N SER A 66 4.00 -10.76 -5.86
CA SER A 66 4.13 -9.54 -6.65
C SER A 66 2.99 -9.42 -7.65
N ARG A 67 2.47 -8.21 -7.86
CA ARG A 67 1.48 -7.85 -8.86
C ARG A 67 2.08 -6.88 -9.87
N GLU A 68 1.65 -6.99 -11.14
CA GLU A 68 2.08 -6.07 -12.20
C GLU A 68 1.57 -4.64 -11.98
N ALA A 69 0.39 -4.51 -11.39
CA ALA A 69 -0.24 -3.21 -11.12
C ALA A 69 -1.01 -3.23 -9.79
N PRO A 70 -1.16 -2.06 -9.15
CA PRO A 70 -2.04 -1.90 -7.99
C PRO A 70 -3.50 -2.18 -8.35
N LEU A 71 -4.29 -2.64 -7.37
CA LEU A 71 -5.72 -2.88 -7.56
C LEU A 71 -6.52 -1.56 -7.61
N THR A 72 -6.03 -0.53 -6.93
CA THR A 72 -6.65 0.79 -6.85
C THR A 72 -5.61 1.86 -6.51
N THR A 73 -6.06 3.08 -6.20
CA THR A 73 -5.21 4.17 -5.72
C THR A 73 -5.78 4.80 -4.46
N ALA A 74 -4.95 5.46 -3.68
CA ALA A 74 -5.36 6.21 -2.48
C ALA A 74 -6.46 7.25 -2.80
N ALA A 75 -6.37 7.88 -3.97
CA ALA A 75 -7.38 8.83 -4.45
C ALA A 75 -8.73 8.17 -4.71
N LYS A 76 -8.77 7.00 -5.38
CA LYS A 76 -10.00 6.24 -5.64
C LYS A 76 -10.64 5.73 -4.36
N LEU A 77 -9.84 5.16 -3.44
CA LEU A 77 -10.32 4.73 -2.12
C LEU A 77 -10.97 5.88 -1.38
N ARG A 78 -10.33 7.04 -1.35
CA ARG A 78 -10.85 8.23 -0.70
C ARG A 78 -12.16 8.71 -1.33
N ALA A 79 -12.21 8.86 -2.64
CA ALA A 79 -13.40 9.30 -3.37
C ALA A 79 -14.61 8.37 -3.15
N PHE A 80 -14.37 7.04 -3.17
CA PHE A 80 -15.41 6.05 -2.89
C PHE A 80 -15.98 6.20 -1.47
N VAL A 81 -15.10 6.30 -0.46
CA VAL A 81 -15.51 6.45 0.95
C VAL A 81 -16.23 7.79 1.18
N GLU A 82 -15.80 8.87 0.52
CA GLU A 82 -16.47 10.18 0.58
C GLU A 82 -17.90 10.09 0.02
N ALA A 83 -18.11 9.39 -1.09
CA ALA A 83 -19.40 9.18 -1.70
C ALA A 83 -20.33 8.22 -0.94
N ALA A 84 -19.79 7.35 -0.07
CA ALA A 84 -20.52 6.33 0.67
C ALA A 84 -21.23 6.88 1.91
N ALA A 85 -22.08 7.91 1.75
CA ALA A 85 -22.80 8.55 2.88
C ALA A 85 -23.65 7.53 3.64
N GLY A 86 -23.59 7.55 4.98
CA GLY A 86 -24.36 6.65 5.85
C GLY A 86 -23.86 5.20 5.89
N ALA A 87 -22.81 4.83 5.13
CA ALA A 87 -22.29 3.48 5.11
C ALA A 87 -21.65 3.08 6.46
N PRO A 88 -21.87 1.86 6.94
CA PRO A 88 -21.18 1.34 8.12
C PRO A 88 -19.65 1.36 7.95
N GLY A 89 -18.92 1.77 8.99
CA GLY A 89 -17.45 1.87 8.94
C GLY A 89 -16.89 3.12 8.25
N ARG A 90 -17.74 3.95 7.61
CA ARG A 90 -17.30 5.14 6.86
C ARG A 90 -16.42 6.09 7.67
N ALA A 91 -16.74 6.33 8.94
CA ALA A 91 -15.94 7.23 9.78
C ALA A 91 -14.50 6.73 9.98
N THR A 92 -14.32 5.44 10.22
CA THR A 92 -13.01 4.77 10.32
C THR A 92 -12.29 4.82 8.98
N ALA A 93 -12.99 4.49 7.88
CA ALA A 93 -12.44 4.55 6.53
C ALA A 93 -11.95 5.95 6.15
N LEU A 94 -12.75 7.00 6.39
CA LEU A 94 -12.34 8.40 6.15
C LEU A 94 -11.10 8.82 6.96
N ARG A 95 -10.99 8.33 8.19
CA ARG A 95 -9.76 8.57 8.99
C ARG A 95 -8.57 7.88 8.38
N ALA A 96 -8.71 6.63 7.94
CA ALA A 96 -7.65 5.85 7.33
C ALA A 96 -7.20 6.45 5.98
N THR A 97 -8.12 6.94 5.13
CA THR A 97 -7.76 7.53 3.83
C THR A 97 -6.82 8.74 3.94
N ARG A 98 -6.76 9.40 5.09
CA ARG A 98 -5.81 10.50 5.33
C ARG A 98 -4.36 10.05 5.33
N TYR A 99 -4.12 8.77 5.57
CA TYR A 99 -2.79 8.18 5.72
C TYR A 99 -2.38 7.28 4.54
N LEU A 100 -3.26 7.07 3.57
CA LEU A 100 -2.93 6.24 2.42
C LEU A 100 -1.80 6.85 1.59
N LEU A 101 -0.98 5.96 1.03
CA LEU A 101 0.09 6.22 0.08
C LEU A 101 -0.03 5.21 -1.07
N ASP A 102 0.37 5.61 -2.26
CA ASP A 102 0.48 4.73 -3.42
C ASP A 102 1.92 4.23 -3.56
N GLY A 103 2.11 3.10 -4.24
CA GLY A 103 3.40 2.67 -4.75
C GLY A 103 4.23 1.79 -3.83
N SER A 104 3.69 1.25 -2.74
CA SER A 104 4.41 0.23 -1.97
C SER A 104 4.61 -1.05 -2.80
N ALA A 105 5.81 -1.61 -2.81
CA ALA A 105 6.15 -2.82 -3.57
C ALA A 105 6.29 -4.06 -2.68
N SER A 106 6.32 -3.90 -1.35
CA SER A 106 6.41 -5.03 -0.41
C SER A 106 5.71 -4.75 0.91
N ALA A 107 5.38 -5.83 1.62
CA ALA A 107 4.81 -5.75 2.96
C ALA A 107 5.75 -5.07 3.96
N MET A 108 7.06 -5.28 3.80
CA MET A 108 8.06 -4.74 4.73
C MET A 108 8.27 -3.24 4.51
N GLU A 109 8.28 -2.77 3.26
CA GLU A 109 8.25 -1.33 2.93
C GLU A 109 7.00 -0.67 3.53
N THR A 110 5.82 -1.32 3.40
CA THR A 110 4.58 -0.84 4.02
C THR A 110 4.73 -0.71 5.53
N LEU A 111 5.23 -1.74 6.22
CA LEU A 111 5.41 -1.70 7.68
C LEU A 111 6.40 -0.63 8.11
N LEU A 112 7.53 -0.50 7.40
CA LEU A 112 8.52 0.53 7.65
C LEU A 112 7.94 1.94 7.46
N ALA A 113 7.19 2.13 6.37
CA ALA A 113 6.50 3.39 6.12
C ALA A 113 5.53 3.73 7.26
N LEU A 114 4.63 2.80 7.64
CA LEU A 114 3.66 2.98 8.71
C LEU A 114 4.34 3.35 10.04
N LEU A 115 5.42 2.66 10.39
CA LEU A 115 6.19 2.93 11.59
C LEU A 115 6.74 4.37 11.59
N LEU A 116 7.24 4.84 10.46
CA LEU A 116 7.86 6.17 10.38
C LEU A 116 6.84 7.31 10.32
N TYR A 117 5.79 7.22 9.48
CA TYR A 117 4.94 8.39 9.23
C TYR A 117 3.59 8.39 9.96
N LEU A 118 3.06 7.25 10.42
CA LEU A 118 1.82 7.32 11.21
C LEU A 118 2.04 8.12 12.49
N PRO A 119 1.01 8.86 12.96
CA PRO A 119 1.13 9.58 14.21
C PRO A 119 1.24 8.62 15.40
N ASN A 120 1.81 9.09 16.51
CA ASN A 120 2.10 8.27 17.69
C ASN A 120 0.86 7.54 18.25
N ASN A 121 -0.30 8.17 18.20
CA ASN A 121 -1.56 7.54 18.61
C ASN A 121 -2.07 6.43 17.68
N LEU A 122 -1.43 6.22 16.53
CA LEU A 122 -1.64 5.11 15.61
C LEU A 122 -0.42 4.17 15.55
N GLY A 123 0.57 4.35 16.41
CA GLY A 123 1.72 3.47 16.57
C GLY A 123 2.95 3.87 15.74
N GLY A 124 2.97 5.03 15.11
CA GLY A 124 4.12 5.53 14.34
C GLY A 124 4.91 6.64 15.04
N TYR A 125 5.96 7.13 14.39
CA TYR A 125 6.81 8.22 14.87
C TYR A 125 6.36 9.62 14.42
N GLY A 126 5.33 9.73 13.59
CA GLY A 126 4.75 10.99 13.17
C GLY A 126 5.61 11.82 12.20
N LEU A 127 6.51 11.18 11.47
CA LEU A 127 7.27 11.88 10.43
C LEU A 127 6.35 12.34 9.29
N LYS A 128 6.83 13.26 8.46
CA LYS A 128 6.13 13.63 7.23
C LYS A 128 5.93 12.37 6.35
N LYS A 129 4.87 12.36 5.55
CA LYS A 129 4.63 11.26 4.61
C LYS A 129 5.77 11.14 3.61
N PRO A 130 6.36 9.93 3.43
CA PRO A 130 7.31 9.68 2.36
C PRO A 130 6.61 9.54 1.02
N LYS A 131 7.38 9.59 -0.05
CA LYS A 131 7.05 9.00 -1.34
C LYS A 131 7.60 7.57 -1.35
N LEU A 132 6.78 6.60 -1.76
CA LEU A 132 7.17 5.20 -1.83
C LEU A 132 7.66 4.86 -3.24
N ASN A 133 8.68 4.01 -3.33
CA ASN A 133 9.33 3.59 -4.58
C ASN A 133 9.62 4.79 -5.49
N TYR A 134 10.16 5.84 -4.88
CA TYR A 134 10.40 7.12 -5.56
C TYR A 134 11.61 7.04 -6.45
N ARG A 135 11.42 7.35 -7.74
CA ARG A 135 12.49 7.40 -8.72
C ARG A 135 13.34 8.65 -8.52
N VAL A 136 14.64 8.43 -8.34
CA VAL A 136 15.68 9.46 -8.33
C VAL A 136 16.55 9.26 -9.56
N ASP A 137 16.56 10.22 -10.47
CA ASP A 137 17.41 10.16 -11.67
C ASP A 137 18.85 10.55 -11.34
N VAL A 138 19.81 9.76 -11.85
CA VAL A 138 21.24 10.06 -11.70
C VAL A 138 21.60 11.22 -12.64
N PRO A 139 22.18 12.32 -12.11
CA PRO A 139 22.63 13.45 -12.94
C PRO A 139 23.58 13.00 -14.05
N ALA A 140 23.52 13.68 -15.19
CA ALA A 140 24.37 13.34 -16.35
C ALA A 140 25.87 13.34 -16.02
N SER A 141 26.31 14.21 -15.12
CA SER A 141 27.71 14.32 -14.65
C SER A 141 28.19 13.11 -13.82
N LEU A 142 27.26 12.30 -13.30
CA LEU A 142 27.58 11.12 -12.46
C LEU A 142 27.25 9.80 -13.17
N ARG A 143 26.73 9.82 -14.40
CA ARG A 143 26.30 8.62 -15.12
C ARG A 143 27.42 7.63 -15.43
N GLU A 144 28.65 8.12 -15.61
CA GLU A 144 29.82 7.26 -15.83
C GLU A 144 30.23 6.47 -14.58
N LEU A 145 29.81 6.94 -13.39
CA LEU A 145 30.09 6.32 -12.09
C LEU A 145 28.94 5.44 -11.60
N ALA A 146 27.79 5.43 -12.29
CA ALA A 146 26.60 4.74 -11.87
C ALA A 146 26.24 3.62 -12.86
N ASP A 147 25.94 2.44 -12.34
CA ASP A 147 25.50 1.27 -13.14
C ASP A 147 24.13 1.49 -13.80
N ARG A 148 23.34 2.44 -13.31
CA ARG A 148 21.98 2.74 -13.78
C ARG A 148 21.74 4.24 -13.89
N SER A 149 20.83 4.63 -14.78
CA SER A 149 20.45 6.03 -14.97
C SER A 149 19.51 6.58 -13.88
N TYR A 150 18.98 5.73 -13.02
CA TYR A 150 18.11 6.08 -11.90
C TYR A 150 18.18 5.02 -10.81
N CYS A 151 17.78 5.37 -9.60
CA CYS A 151 17.45 4.44 -8.51
C CYS A 151 15.98 4.60 -8.10
N LEU A 152 15.41 3.56 -7.51
CA LEU A 152 14.12 3.58 -6.84
C LEU A 152 14.40 3.50 -5.35
N CYS A 153 13.93 4.49 -4.59
CA CYS A 153 14.07 4.51 -3.15
C CYS A 153 12.79 4.01 -2.50
N ASP A 154 12.88 3.02 -1.61
CA ASP A 154 11.70 2.44 -0.94
C ASP A 154 10.87 3.52 -0.25
N LEU A 155 11.51 4.37 0.55
CA LEU A 155 10.92 5.56 1.15
C LEU A 155 11.79 6.77 0.88
N CYS A 156 11.20 7.83 0.36
CA CYS A 156 11.94 9.07 0.03
C CYS A 156 11.21 10.31 0.55
N TRP A 157 11.99 11.22 1.13
CA TRP A 157 11.58 12.60 1.46
C TRP A 157 12.42 13.57 0.63
N PRO A 158 12.02 13.88 -0.61
CA PRO A 158 12.83 14.71 -1.51
C PRO A 158 13.17 16.09 -0.94
N GLU A 159 12.25 16.69 -0.17
CA GLU A 159 12.45 18.00 0.45
C GLU A 159 13.53 17.97 1.55
N ALA A 160 13.82 16.80 2.11
CA ALA A 160 14.86 16.59 3.12
C ALA A 160 16.12 15.96 2.54
N ASN A 161 16.15 15.65 1.23
CA ASN A 161 17.20 14.86 0.59
C ASN A 161 17.50 13.55 1.35
N LEU A 162 16.45 12.90 1.83
CA LEU A 162 16.53 11.68 2.64
C LEU A 162 15.83 10.53 1.93
N ALA A 163 16.51 9.41 1.82
CA ALA A 163 15.97 8.13 1.42
C ALA A 163 16.21 7.09 2.52
N VAL A 164 15.29 6.14 2.65
CA VAL A 164 15.40 4.99 3.54
C VAL A 164 15.07 3.74 2.73
N GLU A 165 15.96 2.77 2.77
CA GLU A 165 15.84 1.47 2.10
C GLU A 165 15.54 0.39 3.14
N TYR A 166 14.69 -0.57 2.78
CA TYR A 166 14.50 -1.79 3.55
C TYR A 166 15.44 -2.88 3.03
N ASP A 167 16.52 -3.13 3.76
CA ASP A 167 17.50 -4.17 3.40
C ASP A 167 17.02 -5.55 3.90
N SER A 168 16.61 -6.42 2.98
CA SER A 168 16.22 -7.80 3.27
C SER A 168 17.39 -8.77 3.01
N ARG A 169 17.91 -9.40 4.05
CA ARG A 169 18.95 -10.43 3.93
C ARG A 169 18.56 -11.60 3.00
N LEU A 170 17.26 -11.86 2.82
CA LEU A 170 16.76 -12.93 1.95
C LEU A 170 16.96 -12.62 0.45
N HIS A 171 16.99 -11.35 0.06
CA HIS A 171 17.21 -10.97 -1.34
C HIS A 171 18.69 -10.85 -1.72
N HIS A 172 19.61 -10.81 -0.72
CA HIS A 172 21.05 -10.66 -0.95
C HIS A 172 21.83 -11.98 -0.93
N SER A 173 21.16 -13.12 -0.75
CA SER A 173 21.82 -14.44 -0.72
C SER A 173 22.12 -15.03 -2.10
N GLU A 174 21.75 -14.36 -3.21
CA GLU A 174 22.18 -14.78 -4.55
C GLU A 174 23.59 -14.23 -4.85
N PRO A 175 24.58 -15.11 -5.18
CA PRO A 175 25.92 -14.66 -5.58
C PRO A 175 25.81 -13.80 -6.86
N GLY A 176 26.10 -12.51 -6.76
CA GLY A 176 26.09 -11.57 -7.88
C GLY A 176 25.30 -10.28 -7.67
N ARG A 177 24.38 -10.20 -6.70
CA ARG A 177 23.65 -8.95 -6.37
C ARG A 177 24.33 -8.07 -5.32
N GLN A 178 25.25 -8.62 -4.51
CA GLN A 178 25.93 -7.89 -3.42
C GLN A 178 26.85 -6.75 -3.91
N SER A 179 27.17 -6.67 -5.20
CA SER A 179 28.11 -5.65 -5.70
C SER A 179 27.45 -4.36 -6.17
N SER A 180 26.12 -4.30 -6.30
CA SER A 180 25.43 -3.09 -6.81
C SER A 180 24.93 -2.13 -5.71
N ASP A 181 24.79 -2.63 -4.47
CA ASP A 181 24.23 -1.84 -3.35
C ASP A 181 25.31 -1.21 -2.44
N ALA A 182 26.60 -1.58 -2.63
CA ALA A 182 27.72 -1.12 -1.79
C ALA A 182 28.61 -0.04 -2.46
N ARG A 183 28.12 0.67 -3.49
CA ARG A 183 28.87 1.76 -4.16
C ARG A 183 28.04 3.01 -4.34
#